data_b4624455ad752501d2814c7b1de177d0
#
_entry.id   b4624455ad752501d2814c7b1de177d0
#
_cell.length_a   1.000
_cell.length_b   1.000
_cell.length_c   1.000
_cell.angle_alpha   90.00
_cell.angle_beta   90.00
_cell.angle_gamma   90.00
#
_symmetry.space_group_name_H-M   'P 1'
#
loop_
_entity.id
_entity.type
_entity.pdbx_description
1 polymer ?
#
loop_
_entity_poly.entity_id
_entity_poly.type
_entity_poly.pdbx_seq_one_letter_code
_entity_poly.pdbx_strand_id
1 'polypeptide(L)'
;MLHFFQRSDSMEYEMVREIKNLCPNNQMRDVFITEVETDDPESYVKEFLQGKAVEISTEHGPNGQVTVHAVCDGLIQKFIFTP
;
A
#
# COMPACT_ATOMS: atom_id res chain seq x y z
N MET A 1 10.11 -6.65 -31.82
CA MET A 1 9.63 -6.82 -31.29
C MET A 1 9.39 -6.71 -30.43
N LEU A 2 9.25 -6.54 -29.92
CA LEU A 2 8.89 -6.58 -29.11
C LEU A 2 8.42 -6.51 -28.22
N HIS A 3 8.33 -6.40 -27.92
CA HIS A 3 7.96 -6.40 -27.11
C HIS A 3 7.36 -6.34 -26.27
N PHE A 4 7.20 -6.30 -26.10
CA PHE A 4 6.63 -6.28 -25.47
C PHE A 4 6.17 -6.16 -24.66
N PHE A 5 6.10 -6.06 -24.34
CA PHE A 5 5.78 -5.95 -23.59
C PHE A 5 5.25 -5.50 -22.81
N GLN A 6 5.14 -5.33 -22.75
CA GLN A 6 4.67 -4.70 -22.14
C GLN A 6 4.18 -4.68 -21.14
N ARG A 7 4.30 -4.39 -20.34
CA ARG A 7 3.78 -4.43 -19.33
C ARG A 7 2.52 -3.87 -19.16
N SER A 8 1.82 -4.13 -19.53
CA SER A 8 0.46 -3.70 -19.62
C SER A 8 -0.38 -4.13 -18.42
N ASP A 9 0.23 -4.84 -17.48
CA ASP A 9 -0.44 -5.28 -16.27
C ASP A 9 -0.44 -4.22 -15.18
N SER A 10 0.29 -3.14 -15.36
CA SER A 10 0.29 -2.03 -14.42
C SER A 10 -1.02 -1.29 -14.46
N MET A 11 -1.52 -0.92 -13.30
CA MET A 11 -2.73 -0.13 -13.17
C MET A 11 -2.45 1.12 -12.38
N GLU A 12 -3.19 2.16 -12.70
CA GLU A 12 -3.12 3.38 -11.90
C GLU A 12 -4.10 3.28 -10.75
N TYR A 13 -3.59 3.57 -9.56
CA TYR A 13 -4.40 3.53 -8.35
C TYR A 13 -4.33 4.86 -7.63
N GLU A 14 -5.42 5.22 -6.99
CA GLU A 14 -5.35 6.24 -5.95
C GLU A 14 -4.98 5.52 -4.67
N MET A 15 -3.84 5.85 -4.11
CA MET A 15 -3.38 5.21 -2.88
C MET A 15 -3.61 6.15 -1.72
N VAL A 16 -4.35 5.68 -0.72
CA VAL A 16 -4.52 6.38 0.54
C VAL A 16 -3.67 5.65 1.57
N ARG A 17 -2.71 6.37 2.15
CA ARG A 17 -1.82 5.82 3.16
C ARG A 17 -2.19 6.41 4.50
N GLU A 18 -2.57 5.55 5.43
CA GLU A 18 -2.88 5.97 6.80
C GLU A 18 -1.82 5.41 7.72
N ILE A 19 -1.28 6.26 8.56
CA ILE A 19 -0.30 5.86 9.56
C ILE A 19 -0.92 6.07 10.92
N LYS A 20 -0.95 5.00 11.71
CA LYS A 20 -1.55 5.03 13.03
C LYS A 20 -0.52 4.62 14.06
N ASN A 21 -0.37 5.43 15.08
CA ASN A 21 0.54 5.14 16.18
C ASN A 21 -0.11 4.16 17.13
N LEU A 22 0.65 3.16 17.58
CA LEU A 22 0.15 2.16 18.52
C LEU A 22 0.18 2.65 19.96
N CYS A 23 0.78 3.81 20.23
CA CYS A 23 0.81 4.37 21.58
C CYS A 23 -0.59 4.76 22.02
N PRO A 24 -1.07 4.26 23.17
CA PRO A 24 -2.44 4.52 23.57
C PRO A 24 -2.74 6.00 23.89
N ASN A 25 -1.72 6.77 24.20
CA ASN A 25 -1.92 8.19 24.50
C ASN A 25 -1.82 9.09 23.31
N ASN A 26 -1.53 8.54 22.15
CA ASN A 26 -1.36 9.33 20.95
C ASN A 26 -2.33 8.81 19.87
N GLN A 27 -3.37 9.59 19.62
CA GLN A 27 -4.39 9.21 18.66
C GLN A 27 -4.22 9.93 17.32
N MET A 28 -3.05 10.48 17.08
CA MET A 28 -2.80 11.15 15.82
C MET A 28 -2.73 10.11 14.69
N ARG A 29 -3.40 10.45 13.63
CA ARG A 29 -3.42 9.62 12.42
C ARG A 29 -3.07 10.50 11.23
N ASP A 30 -2.02 10.13 10.56
CA ASP A 30 -1.61 10.84 9.35
C ASP A 30 -2.21 10.14 8.13
N VAL A 31 -2.75 10.93 7.22
CA VAL A 31 -3.35 10.40 6.00
C VAL A 31 -2.72 11.12 4.82
N PHE A 32 -2.23 10.33 3.87
CA PHE A 32 -1.62 10.85 2.66
C PHE A 32 -2.32 10.22 1.46
N ILE A 33 -2.62 11.03 0.46
CA ILE A 33 -3.26 10.56 -0.77
C ILE A 33 -2.33 10.87 -1.93
N THR A 34 -2.05 9.84 -2.73
CA THR A 34 -1.21 10.01 -3.89
C THR A 34 -1.64 9.04 -4.98
N GLU A 35 -1.23 9.32 -6.21
CA GLU A 35 -1.49 8.42 -7.33
C GLU A 35 -0.25 7.58 -7.57
N VAL A 36 -0.45 6.27 -7.74
CA VAL A 36 0.63 5.34 -8.01
C VAL A 36 0.26 4.42 -9.14
N GLU A 37 1.27 3.94 -9.84
CA GLU A 37 1.09 2.95 -10.88
C GLU A 37 1.86 1.71 -10.48
N THR A 38 1.18 0.57 -10.41
CA THR A 38 1.81 -0.68 -10.05
C THR A 38 0.98 -1.85 -10.56
N ASP A 39 1.64 -2.96 -10.81
CA ASP A 39 0.95 -4.20 -11.16
C ASP A 39 0.68 -5.05 -9.92
N ASP A 40 1.30 -4.72 -8.80
CA ASP A 40 1.17 -5.50 -7.57
C ASP A 40 1.27 -4.58 -6.36
N PRO A 41 0.11 -4.15 -5.80
CA PRO A 41 0.13 -3.27 -4.64
C PRO A 41 0.93 -3.80 -3.45
N GLU A 42 0.88 -5.10 -3.21
CA GLU A 42 1.64 -5.67 -2.08
C GLU A 42 3.14 -5.48 -2.29
N SER A 43 3.63 -5.76 -3.49
CA SER A 43 5.04 -5.55 -3.79
C SER A 43 5.42 -4.09 -3.69
N TYR A 44 4.53 -3.20 -4.14
CA TYR A 44 4.77 -1.77 -4.02
C TYR A 44 4.99 -1.38 -2.57
N VAL A 45 4.15 -1.87 -1.68
CA VAL A 45 4.27 -1.54 -0.25
C VAL A 45 5.55 -2.09 0.33
N LYS A 46 5.91 -3.33 -0.04
CA LYS A 46 7.15 -3.93 0.45
C LYS A 46 8.37 -3.11 0.06
N GLU A 47 8.41 -2.65 -1.18
CA GLU A 47 9.50 -1.82 -1.65
C GLU A 47 9.48 -0.44 -0.99
N PHE A 48 8.28 0.12 -0.83
CA PHE A 48 8.13 1.41 -0.19
C PHE A 48 8.69 1.38 1.23
N LEU A 49 8.46 0.29 1.95
CA LEU A 49 8.91 0.15 3.34
C LEU A 49 10.34 -0.38 3.43
N GLN A 50 10.95 -0.75 2.31
CA GLN A 50 12.33 -1.19 2.25
C GLN A 50 12.62 -2.37 3.19
N GLY A 51 11.65 -3.26 3.32
CA GLY A 51 11.83 -4.44 4.15
C GLY A 51 11.73 -4.20 5.64
N LYS A 52 11.31 -3.02 6.06
CA LYS A 52 11.21 -2.70 7.48
C LYS A 52 9.91 -3.17 8.12
N ALA A 53 8.96 -3.64 7.33
CA ALA A 53 7.73 -4.13 7.88
C ALA A 53 7.95 -5.47 8.56
N VAL A 54 7.44 -5.60 9.77
CA VAL A 54 7.51 -6.84 10.52
C VAL A 54 6.43 -7.80 10.05
N GLU A 55 5.29 -7.25 9.63
CA GLU A 55 4.16 -8.04 9.22
C GLU A 55 3.41 -7.31 8.12
N ILE A 56 3.04 -8.03 7.07
CA ILE A 56 2.26 -7.48 5.97
C ILE A 56 1.11 -8.43 5.67
N SER A 57 -0.09 -7.87 5.52
CA SER A 57 -1.23 -8.64 5.06
C SER A 57 -1.99 -7.85 4.00
N THR A 58 -2.58 -8.55 3.06
CA THR A 58 -3.28 -7.93 1.93
C THR A 58 -4.73 -8.43 1.90
N GLU A 59 -5.64 -7.49 1.70
CA GLU A 59 -7.05 -7.81 1.54
C GLU A 59 -7.54 -7.29 0.20
N HIS A 60 -8.37 -8.07 -0.45
CA HIS A 60 -8.97 -7.69 -1.73
C HIS A 60 -10.42 -7.30 -1.51
N GLY A 61 -10.75 -6.08 -1.86
CA GLY A 61 -12.10 -5.58 -1.72
C GLY A 61 -12.85 -5.60 -3.05
N PRO A 62 -14.06 -5.04 -3.05
CA PRO A 62 -14.87 -4.98 -4.26
C PRO A 62 -14.26 -4.01 -5.27
N ASN A 63 -14.59 -4.22 -6.56
CA ASN A 63 -14.21 -3.31 -7.63
C ASN A 63 -12.69 -3.17 -7.80
N GLY A 64 -11.94 -4.21 -7.45
CA GLY A 64 -10.49 -4.18 -7.65
C GLY A 64 -9.72 -3.41 -6.59
N GLN A 65 -10.38 -2.99 -5.53
CA GLN A 65 -9.69 -2.31 -4.44
C GLN A 65 -8.79 -3.29 -3.68
N VAL A 66 -7.60 -2.83 -3.35
CA VAL A 66 -6.65 -3.64 -2.60
C VAL A 66 -6.20 -2.85 -1.38
N THR A 67 -6.26 -3.47 -0.22
CA THR A 67 -5.81 -2.86 1.02
C THR A 67 -4.65 -3.67 1.59
N VAL A 68 -3.54 -3.00 1.85
CA VAL A 68 -2.35 -3.63 2.42
C VAL A 68 -2.13 -3.06 3.80
N HIS A 69 -2.03 -3.94 4.78
CA HIS A 69 -1.73 -3.56 6.16
C HIS A 69 -0.29 -3.94 6.47
N ALA A 70 0.45 -3.02 7.04
CA ALA A 70 1.83 -3.27 7.41
C ALA A 70 2.09 -2.78 8.82
N VAL A 71 2.81 -3.58 9.59
CA VAL A 71 3.23 -3.20 10.95
C VAL A 71 4.73 -2.93 10.90
N CYS A 72 5.12 -1.76 11.36
CA CYS A 72 6.48 -1.31 11.22
C CYS A 72 6.84 -0.44 12.42
N ASP A 73 7.75 -0.93 13.27
CA ASP A 73 8.31 -0.13 14.36
C ASP A 73 7.25 0.51 15.28
N GLY A 74 6.24 -0.26 15.66
CA GLY A 74 5.19 0.26 16.54
C GLY A 74 4.17 1.12 15.83
N LEU A 75 4.22 1.17 14.50
CA LEU A 75 3.23 1.88 13.70
C LEU A 75 2.47 0.90 12.83
N ILE A 76 1.17 1.13 12.72
CA ILE A 76 0.35 0.40 11.76
C ILE A 76 0.16 1.32 10.57
N GLN A 77 0.51 0.83 9.38
CA GLN A 77 0.32 1.57 8.14
C GLN A 77 -0.69 0.81 7.28
N LYS A 78 -1.65 1.54 6.78
CA LYS A 78 -2.69 0.97 5.94
C LYS A 78 -2.62 1.66 4.59
N PHE A 79 -2.51 0.88 3.54
CA PHE A 79 -2.42 1.38 2.18
C PHE A 79 -3.64 0.91 1.42
N ILE A 80 -4.50 1.82 1.00
CA ILE A 80 -5.71 1.50 0.27
C ILE A 80 -5.51 1.91 -1.18
N PHE A 81 -5.52 0.92 -2.08
CA PHE A 81 -5.34 1.16 -3.50
C PHE A 81 -6.69 1.05 -4.19
N THR A 82 -7.15 2.15 -4.74
CA THR A 82 -8.41 2.21 -5.46
C THR A 82 -8.14 2.49 -6.94
N PRO A 83 -8.57 1.56 -7.82
CA PRO A 83 -8.32 1.73 -9.27
C PRO A 83 -9.04 2.93 -9.85
#